data_05451794a2340e69b5054a9bc25b32e5
#
_entry.id   05451794a2340e69b5054a9bc25b32e5
#
_cell.length_a   1.000
_cell.length_b   1.000
_cell.length_c   1.000
_cell.angle_alpha   90.00
_cell.angle_beta   90.00
_cell.angle_gamma   90.00
#
_symmetry.space_group_name_H-M   'P 1'
#
loop_
_entity.id
_entity.type
_entity.pdbx_description
1 polymer ?
#
loop_
_entity_poly.entity_id
_entity_poly.type
_entity_poly.pdbx_seq_one_letter_code
_entity_poly.pdbx_strand_id
1 'polypeptide(L)'
;KKQAIENLKKLKSPNSYVTSLFILQSCPWCMAQIGKFEISRNTNFIAGIKKNNDTVMLHCSDLTCEFSESLPVYVTDEDIYEMSPSFIIATVDKIARVAWRPDARSIFGIGKEGERTKKPPKLIIQDELHLISNALGSAVGFYETILEDLCIDSKNKVKPKIICSTATIRNSQRQLSGLYARESSTIFPPSGLSIDDSFFSKKDTSIEGKIYMGLFTPGFTTQQTQTNLYSATTQAMSLFEDSESKDPWITN
;
A
#
# COMPACT_ATOMS: atom_id res chain seq x y z
N LYS A 1 18.81 3.06 6.03
CA LYS A 1 20.04 2.63 5.30
C LYS A 1 20.68 1.39 5.94
N LYS A 2 21.08 1.41 7.23
CA LYS A 2 21.71 0.25 7.91
C LYS A 2 20.89 -1.03 7.78
N GLN A 3 19.59 -0.97 8.02
CA GLN A 3 18.67 -2.10 7.91
C GLN A 3 18.60 -2.65 6.47
N ALA A 4 18.61 -1.79 5.45
CA ALA A 4 18.60 -2.21 4.05
C ALA A 4 19.86 -2.99 3.68
N ILE A 5 21.03 -2.54 4.17
CA ILE A 5 22.30 -3.25 3.97
C ILE A 5 22.29 -4.60 4.71
N GLU A 6 21.75 -4.65 5.91
CA GLU A 6 21.61 -5.91 6.66
C GLU A 6 20.66 -6.88 5.93
N ASN A 7 19.54 -6.39 5.42
CA ASN A 7 18.62 -7.17 4.61
C ASN A 7 19.31 -7.72 3.34
N LEU A 8 20.14 -6.91 2.67
CA LEU A 8 20.90 -7.38 1.52
C LEU A 8 21.93 -8.47 1.91
N LYS A 9 22.57 -8.36 3.08
CA LYS A 9 23.46 -9.40 3.59
C LYS A 9 22.70 -10.70 3.88
N LYS A 10 21.51 -10.61 4.49
CA LYS A 10 20.63 -11.78 4.72
C LYS A 10 20.22 -12.43 3.41
N LEU A 11 19.87 -11.64 2.40
CA LEU A 11 19.49 -12.14 1.09
C LEU A 11 20.65 -12.91 0.42
N LYS A 12 21.90 -12.46 0.61
CA LYS A 12 23.12 -13.12 0.11
C LYS A 12 23.45 -14.41 0.83
N SER A 13 22.92 -14.66 2.02
CA SER A 13 23.19 -15.89 2.77
C SER A 13 22.63 -17.12 2.04
N PRO A 14 23.41 -18.21 1.92
CA PRO A 14 22.96 -19.44 1.27
C PRO A 14 21.71 -20.03 1.91
N ASN A 15 21.60 -19.95 3.22
CA ASN A 15 20.51 -20.54 4.01
C ASN A 15 19.27 -19.61 4.14
N SER A 16 19.19 -18.52 3.40
CA SER A 16 18.05 -17.63 3.43
C SER A 16 16.96 -18.14 2.49
N TYR A 17 15.82 -18.54 3.04
CA TYR A 17 14.62 -18.91 2.29
C TYR A 17 13.83 -17.69 1.79
N VAL A 18 14.30 -16.48 2.07
CA VAL A 18 13.61 -15.25 1.69
C VAL A 18 14.01 -14.88 0.27
N THR A 19 13.05 -14.89 -0.64
CA THR A 19 13.24 -14.57 -2.06
C THR A 19 13.53 -13.09 -2.30
N SER A 20 12.85 -12.20 -1.58
CA SER A 20 13.13 -10.75 -1.60
C SER A 20 12.71 -10.11 -0.28
N LEU A 21 13.56 -9.25 0.28
CA LEU A 21 13.28 -8.38 1.43
C LEU A 21 12.96 -6.94 0.97
N PHE A 22 12.91 -6.70 -0.33
CA PHE A 22 12.60 -5.42 -0.94
C PHE A 22 11.27 -5.49 -1.68
N ILE A 23 10.60 -4.35 -1.81
CA ILE A 23 9.24 -4.25 -2.34
C ILE A 23 9.13 -4.74 -3.78
N LEU A 24 10.16 -4.48 -4.62
CA LEU A 24 10.13 -4.85 -6.03
C LEU A 24 10.60 -6.29 -6.23
N GLN A 25 9.78 -7.07 -6.92
CA GLN A 25 10.10 -8.42 -7.40
C GLN A 25 10.42 -8.45 -8.90
N SER A 26 10.07 -7.38 -9.61
CA SER A 26 10.37 -7.21 -11.03
C SER A 26 10.59 -5.74 -11.36
N CYS A 27 11.28 -5.49 -12.46
CA CYS A 27 11.45 -4.16 -13.02
C CYS A 27 10.08 -3.62 -13.46
N PRO A 28 9.63 -2.46 -13.00
CA PRO A 28 8.33 -1.90 -13.39
C PRO A 28 8.27 -1.47 -14.87
N TRP A 29 9.42 -1.43 -15.56
CA TRP A 29 9.51 -1.04 -16.96
C TRP A 29 9.45 -2.24 -17.92
N CYS A 30 10.32 -3.22 -17.74
CA CYS A 30 10.44 -4.37 -18.66
C CYS A 30 10.05 -5.71 -18.04
N MET A 31 9.62 -5.72 -16.78
CA MET A 31 9.22 -6.91 -16.01
C MET A 31 10.35 -7.92 -15.74
N ALA A 32 11.61 -7.61 -16.06
CA ALA A 32 12.73 -8.45 -15.69
C ALA A 32 12.78 -8.65 -14.17
N GLN A 33 13.01 -9.86 -13.72
CA GLN A 33 12.93 -10.24 -12.32
C GLN A 33 14.02 -9.57 -11.48
N ILE A 34 13.64 -9.17 -10.26
CA ILE A 34 14.52 -8.56 -9.25
C ILE A 34 14.45 -9.40 -7.98
N GLY A 35 15.60 -9.75 -7.40
CA GLY A 35 15.65 -10.50 -6.15
C GLY A 35 16.64 -11.64 -6.17
N LYS A 36 16.40 -12.65 -5.35
CA LYS A 36 17.21 -13.85 -5.22
C LYS A 36 16.62 -14.97 -6.08
N PHE A 37 17.48 -15.57 -6.89
CA PHE A 37 17.15 -16.70 -7.77
C PHE A 37 18.06 -17.88 -7.45
N GLU A 38 17.48 -19.06 -7.45
CA GLU A 38 18.21 -20.31 -7.29
C GLU A 38 18.57 -20.86 -8.69
N ILE A 39 19.86 -20.94 -8.99
CA ILE A 39 20.36 -21.47 -10.28
C ILE A 39 20.57 -22.98 -10.17
N SER A 40 21.00 -23.47 -9.00
CA SER A 40 21.17 -24.88 -8.68
C SER A 40 21.09 -25.09 -7.17
N ARG A 41 21.05 -26.38 -6.73
CA ARG A 41 20.82 -26.75 -5.30
C ARG A 41 21.66 -25.97 -4.27
N ASN A 42 22.73 -25.27 -4.64
CA ASN A 42 23.57 -24.51 -3.71
C ASN A 42 24.07 -23.17 -4.28
N THR A 43 23.57 -22.72 -5.45
CA THR A 43 24.04 -21.50 -6.08
C THR A 43 22.90 -20.51 -6.21
N ASN A 44 22.97 -19.43 -5.42
CA ASN A 44 22.01 -18.34 -5.46
C ASN A 44 22.61 -17.15 -6.20
N PHE A 45 21.81 -16.52 -7.01
CA PHE A 45 22.13 -15.27 -7.70
C PHE A 45 21.18 -14.16 -7.23
N ILE A 46 21.71 -12.96 -7.03
CA ILE A 46 20.90 -11.78 -6.73
C ILE A 46 20.95 -10.86 -7.93
N ALA A 47 19.78 -10.58 -8.48
CA ALA A 47 19.60 -9.70 -9.62
C ALA A 47 18.92 -8.40 -9.20
N GLY A 48 19.30 -7.30 -9.81
CA GLY A 48 18.63 -6.01 -9.70
C GLY A 48 18.78 -5.29 -8.35
N ILE A 49 19.66 -5.78 -7.46
CA ILE A 49 19.88 -5.18 -6.13
C ILE A 49 21.38 -5.07 -5.89
N LYS A 50 21.88 -3.85 -5.74
CA LYS A 50 23.29 -3.61 -5.43
C LYS A 50 23.48 -2.69 -4.23
N LYS A 51 24.61 -2.86 -3.53
CA LYS A 51 25.04 -1.92 -2.51
C LYS A 51 25.61 -0.68 -3.19
N ASN A 52 25.19 0.49 -2.75
CA ASN A 52 25.73 1.78 -3.16
C ASN A 52 26.11 2.57 -1.91
N ASN A 53 27.42 2.66 -1.65
CA ASN A 53 27.97 3.26 -0.43
C ASN A 53 27.32 2.69 0.84
N ASP A 54 26.53 3.51 1.55
CA ASP A 54 25.84 3.19 2.80
C ASP A 54 24.36 2.84 2.62
N THR A 55 23.90 2.67 1.38
CA THR A 55 22.51 2.32 1.03
C THR A 55 22.44 1.17 0.05
N VAL A 56 21.23 0.77 -0.31
CA VAL A 56 20.92 -0.24 -1.32
C VAL A 56 20.24 0.44 -2.49
N MET A 57 20.70 0.16 -3.69
CA MET A 57 20.14 0.66 -4.93
C MET A 57 19.50 -0.47 -5.72
N LEU A 58 18.30 -0.20 -6.22
CA LEU A 58 17.60 -1.07 -7.14
C LEU A 58 17.94 -0.71 -8.58
N HIS A 59 18.11 -1.71 -9.43
CA HIS A 59 18.33 -1.54 -10.87
C HIS A 59 17.65 -2.68 -11.64
N CYS A 60 17.51 -2.55 -12.94
CA CYS A 60 17.02 -3.65 -13.75
C CYS A 60 18.08 -4.73 -13.90
N SER A 61 17.67 -5.99 -13.86
CA SER A 61 18.55 -7.13 -14.12
C SER A 61 18.86 -7.34 -15.61
N ASP A 62 18.01 -6.81 -16.49
CA ASP A 62 18.23 -6.82 -17.92
C ASP A 62 19.13 -5.65 -18.32
N LEU A 63 20.30 -5.99 -18.87
CA LEU A 63 21.32 -5.02 -19.28
C LEU A 63 20.90 -4.16 -20.47
N THR A 64 19.90 -4.59 -21.24
CA THR A 64 19.34 -3.82 -22.36
C THR A 64 18.26 -2.83 -21.94
N CYS A 65 17.81 -2.92 -20.71
CA CYS A 65 16.78 -2.03 -20.17
C CYS A 65 17.35 -0.64 -19.87
N GLU A 66 16.55 0.40 -20.12
CA GLU A 66 16.89 1.80 -19.80
C GLU A 66 17.28 2.00 -18.32
N PHE A 67 16.74 1.18 -17.43
CA PHE A 67 17.00 1.20 -15.99
C PHE A 67 18.03 0.17 -15.52
N SER A 68 18.88 -0.33 -16.39
CA SER A 68 19.95 -1.29 -16.05
C SER A 68 20.96 -0.74 -15.05
N GLU A 69 21.20 0.57 -15.05
CA GLU A 69 22.09 1.23 -14.10
C GLU A 69 21.42 1.53 -12.76
N SER A 70 20.21 2.10 -12.77
CA SER A 70 19.47 2.44 -11.57
C SER A 70 17.98 2.59 -11.85
N LEU A 71 17.13 2.13 -10.91
CA LEU A 71 15.72 2.44 -10.85
C LEU A 71 15.50 3.64 -9.90
N PRO A 72 14.66 4.61 -10.25
CA PRO A 72 14.33 5.75 -9.38
C PRO A 72 13.34 5.33 -8.28
N VAL A 73 13.65 4.24 -7.58
CA VAL A 73 12.82 3.66 -6.50
C VAL A 73 13.63 3.63 -5.22
N TYR A 74 13.12 4.28 -4.20
CA TYR A 74 13.75 4.44 -2.91
C TYR A 74 12.96 3.70 -1.84
N VAL A 75 13.63 2.84 -1.06
CA VAL A 75 12.98 1.95 -0.09
C VAL A 75 13.32 2.28 1.36
N THR A 76 14.22 3.23 1.59
CA THR A 76 14.55 3.69 2.94
C THR A 76 14.07 5.11 3.19
N ASP A 77 13.68 5.40 4.43
CA ASP A 77 13.21 6.73 4.81
C ASP A 77 14.27 7.80 4.48
N GLU A 78 15.55 7.50 4.77
CA GLU A 78 16.66 8.42 4.53
C GLU A 78 16.84 8.75 3.05
N ASP A 79 16.73 7.74 2.17
CA ASP A 79 16.86 7.95 0.73
C ASP A 79 15.65 8.75 0.19
N ILE A 80 14.44 8.46 0.70
CA ILE A 80 13.23 9.22 0.35
C ILE A 80 13.37 10.69 0.73
N TYR A 81 13.89 10.97 1.92
CA TYR A 81 14.06 12.35 2.39
C TYR A 81 15.18 13.08 1.62
N GLU A 82 16.26 12.39 1.27
CA GLU A 82 17.36 12.95 0.50
C GLU A 82 16.96 13.25 -0.95
N MET A 83 16.29 12.30 -1.58
CA MET A 83 15.95 12.40 -3.02
C MET A 83 14.63 13.14 -3.27
N SER A 84 13.71 13.16 -2.30
CA SER A 84 12.38 13.77 -2.42
C SER A 84 11.66 13.35 -3.70
N PRO A 85 11.30 12.06 -3.86
CA PRO A 85 10.70 11.55 -5.08
C PRO A 85 9.33 12.19 -5.34
N SER A 86 8.91 12.20 -6.59
CA SER A 86 7.65 12.82 -7.03
C SER A 86 6.40 12.04 -6.58
N PHE A 87 6.57 10.75 -6.24
CA PHE A 87 5.51 9.87 -5.78
C PHE A 87 5.98 9.10 -4.54
N ILE A 88 5.20 9.16 -3.46
CA ILE A 88 5.53 8.51 -2.19
C ILE A 88 4.34 7.69 -1.73
N ILE A 89 4.58 6.43 -1.37
CA ILE A 89 3.61 5.57 -0.69
C ILE A 89 4.09 5.40 0.76
N ALA A 90 3.23 5.71 1.71
CA ALA A 90 3.54 5.60 3.13
C ALA A 90 2.31 5.17 3.92
N THR A 91 2.54 4.50 5.06
CA THR A 91 1.48 4.29 6.05
C THR A 91 1.25 5.55 6.88
N VAL A 92 0.08 5.68 7.49
CA VAL A 92 -0.25 6.81 8.37
C VAL A 92 0.77 6.98 9.52
N ASP A 93 1.29 5.87 10.05
CA ASP A 93 2.31 5.90 11.11
C ASP A 93 3.63 6.54 10.65
N LYS A 94 3.98 6.35 9.38
CA LYS A 94 5.16 6.99 8.79
C LYS A 94 4.97 8.49 8.64
N ILE A 95 3.78 8.90 8.25
CA ILE A 95 3.42 10.32 8.17
C ILE A 95 3.43 10.98 9.55
N ALA A 96 2.90 10.31 10.57
CA ALA A 96 2.95 10.81 11.96
C ALA A 96 4.38 11.11 12.43
N ARG A 97 5.39 10.38 11.93
CA ARG A 97 6.81 10.61 12.27
C ARG A 97 7.40 11.91 11.72
N VAL A 98 6.78 12.54 10.75
CA VAL A 98 7.24 13.83 10.18
C VAL A 98 7.44 14.88 11.26
N ALA A 99 6.61 14.88 12.30
CA ALA A 99 6.71 15.79 13.43
C ALA A 99 8.03 15.64 14.21
N TRP A 100 8.62 14.44 14.22
CA TRP A 100 9.84 14.08 14.99
C TRP A 100 11.10 14.02 14.10
N ARG A 101 10.95 14.12 12.80
CA ARG A 101 12.03 13.97 11.82
C ARG A 101 12.16 15.22 10.97
N PRO A 102 13.06 16.15 11.35
CA PRO A 102 13.26 17.40 10.58
C PRO A 102 13.64 17.18 9.12
N ASP A 103 14.37 16.10 8.82
CA ASP A 103 14.77 15.70 7.47
C ASP A 103 13.58 15.31 6.59
N ALA A 104 12.47 14.83 7.17
CA ALA A 104 11.25 14.49 6.45
C ALA A 104 10.55 15.73 5.83
N ARG A 105 10.89 16.94 6.25
CA ARG A 105 10.35 18.19 5.64
C ARG A 105 10.67 18.32 4.17
N SER A 106 11.72 17.67 3.71
CA SER A 106 12.15 17.67 2.30
C SER A 106 11.07 17.11 1.37
N ILE A 107 10.22 16.16 1.81
CA ILE A 107 9.12 15.64 1.00
C ILE A 107 8.04 16.70 0.71
N PHE A 108 7.97 17.75 1.54
CA PHE A 108 7.11 18.92 1.34
C PHE A 108 7.83 20.07 0.61
N GLY A 109 9.05 19.83 0.14
CA GLY A 109 9.88 20.84 -0.51
C GLY A 109 10.45 21.89 0.42
N ILE A 110 10.60 21.56 1.72
CA ILE A 110 11.18 22.46 2.74
C ILE A 110 12.61 22.01 3.00
N GLY A 111 13.55 22.94 2.88
CA GLY A 111 14.97 22.74 3.13
C GLY A 111 15.31 22.69 4.62
N LYS A 112 16.62 22.52 4.92
CA LYS A 112 17.10 22.33 6.29
C LYS A 112 16.88 23.58 7.16
N GLU A 113 16.93 24.75 6.59
CA GLU A 113 16.76 26.05 7.27
C GLU A 113 15.30 26.51 7.30
N GLY A 114 14.37 25.66 6.79
CA GLY A 114 12.94 25.97 6.75
C GLY A 114 12.49 26.71 5.48
N GLU A 115 13.39 27.00 4.56
CA GLU A 115 13.11 27.64 3.28
C GLU A 115 12.40 26.68 2.32
N ARG A 116 11.55 27.22 1.44
CA ARG A 116 10.86 26.42 0.41
C ARG A 116 11.78 26.28 -0.81
N THR A 117 12.37 25.10 -0.98
CA THR A 117 13.31 24.81 -2.07
C THR A 117 12.65 24.16 -3.28
N LYS A 118 11.54 23.44 -3.06
CA LYS A 118 10.75 22.75 -4.12
C LYS A 118 9.26 23.01 -3.93
N LYS A 119 8.48 22.70 -4.96
CA LYS A 119 7.01 22.75 -4.85
C LYS A 119 6.52 21.65 -3.90
N PRO A 120 5.53 21.93 -3.05
CA PRO A 120 4.94 20.94 -2.17
C PRO A 120 4.10 19.91 -2.95
N PRO A 121 3.76 18.77 -2.35
CA PRO A 121 2.78 17.83 -2.90
C PRO A 121 1.47 18.52 -3.24
N LYS A 122 0.93 18.25 -4.43
CA LYS A 122 -0.34 18.81 -4.90
C LYS A 122 -1.50 17.84 -4.76
N LEU A 123 -1.21 16.59 -4.55
CA LEU A 123 -2.18 15.50 -4.44
C LEU A 123 -1.86 14.62 -3.24
N ILE A 124 -2.86 14.38 -2.43
CA ILE A 124 -2.85 13.39 -1.34
C ILE A 124 -3.92 12.35 -1.67
N ILE A 125 -3.54 11.08 -1.68
CA ILE A 125 -4.46 9.96 -1.84
C ILE A 125 -4.50 9.21 -0.52
N GLN A 126 -5.68 9.20 0.11
CA GLN A 126 -5.94 8.46 1.33
C GLN A 126 -6.72 7.21 1.00
N ASP A 127 -6.05 6.06 1.05
CA ASP A 127 -6.70 4.77 0.84
C ASP A 127 -7.30 4.23 2.14
N GLU A 128 -8.30 3.36 2.01
CA GLU A 128 -8.99 2.70 3.13
C GLU A 128 -9.52 3.68 4.20
N LEU A 129 -10.15 4.77 3.76
CA LEU A 129 -10.63 5.84 4.66
C LEU A 129 -11.51 5.33 5.80
N HIS A 130 -12.25 4.22 5.61
CA HIS A 130 -13.11 3.64 6.63
C HIS A 130 -12.35 3.12 7.86
N LEU A 131 -11.05 2.83 7.74
CA LEU A 131 -10.19 2.44 8.86
C LEU A 131 -9.85 3.62 9.77
N ILE A 132 -9.95 4.85 9.23
CA ILE A 132 -9.68 6.07 9.98
C ILE A 132 -10.95 6.49 10.73
N SER A 133 -11.19 5.88 11.87
CA SER A 133 -12.38 6.12 12.70
C SER A 133 -12.04 6.14 14.19
N ASN A 134 -12.95 6.61 15.01
CA ASN A 134 -12.82 6.67 16.48
C ASN A 134 -11.55 7.41 16.93
N ALA A 135 -10.81 6.84 17.89
CA ALA A 135 -9.59 7.43 18.46
C ALA A 135 -8.49 7.64 17.40
N LEU A 136 -8.32 6.69 16.46
CA LEU A 136 -7.39 6.83 15.34
C LEU A 136 -7.79 8.00 14.44
N GLY A 137 -9.08 8.13 14.13
CA GLY A 137 -9.60 9.25 13.33
C GLY A 137 -9.33 10.61 13.96
N SER A 138 -9.45 10.73 15.28
CA SER A 138 -9.13 11.97 16.00
C SER A 138 -7.65 12.31 15.90
N ALA A 139 -6.77 11.32 16.09
CA ALA A 139 -5.32 11.53 15.97
C ALA A 139 -4.93 11.90 14.53
N VAL A 140 -5.49 11.22 13.53
CA VAL A 140 -5.22 11.50 12.12
C VAL A 140 -5.67 12.89 11.73
N GLY A 141 -6.81 13.39 12.25
CA GLY A 141 -7.28 14.76 11.99
C GLY A 141 -6.26 15.84 12.37
N PHE A 142 -5.50 15.66 13.45
CA PHE A 142 -4.39 16.56 13.79
C PHE A 142 -3.25 16.48 12.76
N TYR A 143 -2.86 15.27 12.34
CA TYR A 143 -1.81 15.11 11.33
C TYR A 143 -2.24 15.68 9.98
N GLU A 144 -3.48 15.47 9.57
CA GLU A 144 -4.00 15.99 8.30
C GLU A 144 -3.97 17.52 8.25
N THR A 145 -4.28 18.19 9.36
CA THR A 145 -4.18 19.66 9.44
C THR A 145 -2.74 20.12 9.20
N ILE A 146 -1.76 19.47 9.82
CA ILE A 146 -0.34 19.79 9.66
C ILE A 146 0.13 19.49 8.23
N LEU A 147 -0.27 18.32 7.69
CA LEU A 147 0.10 17.93 6.33
C LEU A 147 -0.46 18.89 5.30
N GLU A 148 -1.71 19.30 5.45
CA GLU A 148 -2.33 20.27 4.56
C GLU A 148 -1.56 21.60 4.60
N ASP A 149 -1.21 22.09 5.78
CA ASP A 149 -0.46 23.34 5.96
C ASP A 149 0.94 23.25 5.30
N LEU A 150 1.65 22.13 5.51
CA LEU A 150 2.94 21.88 4.87
C LEU A 150 2.84 21.78 3.34
N CYS A 151 1.68 21.37 2.81
CA CYS A 151 1.41 21.25 1.39
C CYS A 151 0.87 22.55 0.76
N ILE A 152 0.57 23.60 1.52
CA ILE A 152 0.12 24.88 0.94
C ILE A 152 1.25 25.49 0.13
N ASP A 153 0.97 25.78 -1.13
CA ASP A 153 1.86 26.59 -1.94
C ASP A 153 1.83 28.05 -1.45
N SER A 154 2.92 28.50 -0.84
CA SER A 154 3.04 29.82 -0.24
C SER A 154 2.83 30.97 -1.23
N LYS A 155 3.06 30.76 -2.53
CA LYS A 155 2.85 31.76 -3.57
C LYS A 155 1.38 31.93 -3.93
N ASN A 156 0.68 30.82 -4.11
CA ASN A 156 -0.69 30.78 -4.63
C ASN A 156 -1.73 30.49 -3.55
N LYS A 157 -1.31 30.15 -2.33
CA LYS A 157 -2.17 29.70 -1.22
C LYS A 157 -3.12 28.55 -1.61
N VAL A 158 -2.68 27.72 -2.57
CA VAL A 158 -3.47 26.59 -3.05
C VAL A 158 -3.21 25.40 -2.16
N LYS A 159 -4.29 24.82 -1.64
CA LYS A 159 -4.28 23.57 -0.87
C LYS A 159 -4.13 22.35 -1.79
N PRO A 160 -3.56 21.25 -1.31
CA PRO A 160 -3.48 20.02 -2.09
C PRO A 160 -4.88 19.46 -2.39
N LYS A 161 -5.04 18.80 -3.53
CA LYS A 161 -6.22 17.98 -3.79
C LYS A 161 -6.16 16.73 -2.95
N ILE A 162 -7.28 16.36 -2.32
CA ILE A 162 -7.39 15.13 -1.54
C ILE A 162 -8.35 14.19 -2.27
N ILE A 163 -7.93 12.95 -2.48
CA ILE A 163 -8.75 11.86 -3.00
C ILE A 163 -8.77 10.76 -1.94
N CYS A 164 -9.95 10.36 -1.52
CA CYS A 164 -10.13 9.28 -0.57
C CYS A 164 -10.77 8.08 -1.25
N SER A 165 -10.21 6.89 -1.05
CA SER A 165 -10.83 5.63 -1.47
C SER A 165 -11.32 4.84 -0.26
N THR A 166 -12.41 4.10 -0.44
CA THR A 166 -13.03 3.31 0.63
C THR A 166 -14.03 2.31 0.07
N ALA A 167 -14.19 1.18 0.75
CA ALA A 167 -15.14 0.16 0.34
C ALA A 167 -16.61 0.60 0.54
N THR A 168 -16.94 1.13 1.73
CA THR A 168 -18.32 1.56 2.06
C THR A 168 -18.30 2.69 3.08
N ILE A 169 -18.96 3.80 2.79
CA ILE A 169 -19.17 4.87 3.77
C ILE A 169 -20.65 5.29 3.78
N ARG A 170 -21.32 5.08 4.91
CA ARG A 170 -22.70 5.57 5.11
C ARG A 170 -22.76 7.08 5.37
N ASN A 171 -21.73 7.68 5.97
CA ASN A 171 -21.66 9.09 6.34
C ASN A 171 -20.37 9.74 5.83
N SER A 172 -20.02 9.50 4.57
CA SER A 172 -18.78 9.99 3.96
C SER A 172 -18.57 11.48 4.12
N GLN A 173 -19.61 12.26 3.87
CA GLN A 173 -19.54 13.71 3.90
C GLN A 173 -19.20 14.26 5.29
N ARG A 174 -19.80 13.69 6.35
CA ARG A 174 -19.50 14.06 7.74
C ARG A 174 -18.08 13.66 8.14
N GLN A 175 -17.63 12.50 7.72
CA GLN A 175 -16.27 12.04 8.00
C GLN A 175 -15.22 12.89 7.27
N LEU A 176 -15.45 13.18 5.99
CA LEU A 176 -14.55 14.04 5.19
C LEU A 176 -14.48 15.47 5.72
N SER A 177 -15.61 16.06 6.09
CA SER A 177 -15.61 17.39 6.68
C SER A 177 -14.90 17.43 8.05
N GLY A 178 -15.06 16.37 8.86
CA GLY A 178 -14.39 16.26 10.15
C GLY A 178 -12.88 16.04 10.06
N LEU A 179 -12.40 15.29 9.05
CA LEU A 179 -10.97 15.02 8.86
C LEU A 179 -10.25 16.17 8.15
N TYR A 180 -10.84 16.72 7.09
CA TYR A 180 -10.14 17.62 6.17
C TYR A 180 -10.68 19.04 6.18
N ALA A 181 -11.68 19.34 7.01
CA ALA A 181 -12.32 20.66 7.09
C ALA A 181 -12.66 21.24 5.69
N ARG A 182 -13.15 20.38 4.78
CA ARG A 182 -13.59 20.79 3.44
C ARG A 182 -15.09 20.99 3.40
N GLU A 183 -15.53 22.10 2.84
CA GLU A 183 -16.95 22.44 2.74
C GLU A 183 -17.69 21.58 1.73
N SER A 184 -17.02 21.10 0.70
CA SER A 184 -17.61 20.28 -0.35
C SER A 184 -16.74 19.07 -0.69
N SER A 185 -17.39 17.94 -0.93
CA SER A 185 -16.76 16.74 -1.46
C SER A 185 -17.66 16.14 -2.54
N THR A 186 -17.04 15.53 -3.55
CA THR A 186 -17.75 14.85 -4.63
C THR A 186 -17.49 13.35 -4.49
N ILE A 187 -18.57 12.57 -4.51
CA ILE A 187 -18.48 11.10 -4.50
C ILE A 187 -18.33 10.61 -5.93
N PHE A 188 -17.39 9.72 -6.14
CA PHE A 188 -17.16 9.06 -7.41
C PHE A 188 -17.09 7.53 -7.21
N PRO A 189 -17.75 6.71 -8.02
CA PRO A 189 -18.66 7.11 -9.10
C PRO A 189 -19.93 7.79 -8.57
N PRO A 190 -20.57 8.65 -9.38
CA PRO A 190 -21.86 9.22 -9.03
C PRO A 190 -22.92 8.12 -8.94
N SER A 191 -23.93 8.34 -8.14
CA SER A 191 -25.06 7.42 -8.02
C SER A 191 -25.75 7.26 -9.37
N GLY A 192 -26.11 6.01 -9.72
CA GLY A 192 -26.94 5.71 -10.88
C GLY A 192 -28.43 5.95 -10.59
N LEU A 193 -29.27 5.64 -11.57
CA LEU A 193 -30.73 5.68 -11.42
C LEU A 193 -31.25 4.61 -10.46
N SER A 194 -30.53 3.51 -10.31
CA SER A 194 -30.78 2.47 -9.34
C SER A 194 -29.49 2.02 -8.67
N ILE A 195 -29.62 1.31 -7.55
CA ILE A 195 -28.47 0.78 -6.80
C ILE A 195 -27.70 -0.30 -7.59
N ASP A 196 -28.40 -0.99 -8.50
CA ASP A 196 -27.91 -2.12 -9.28
C ASP A 196 -27.43 -1.72 -10.69
N ASP A 197 -27.53 -0.45 -11.06
CA ASP A 197 -27.19 0.06 -12.39
C ASP A 197 -26.57 1.45 -12.30
N SER A 198 -25.25 1.53 -12.49
CA SER A 198 -24.48 2.77 -12.51
C SER A 198 -23.71 2.87 -13.84
N PHE A 199 -23.08 4.02 -14.09
CA PHE A 199 -22.26 4.20 -15.29
C PHE A 199 -21.13 3.16 -15.42
N PHE A 200 -20.56 2.71 -14.28
CA PHE A 200 -19.37 1.84 -14.25
C PHE A 200 -19.69 0.37 -13.96
N SER A 201 -20.86 0.08 -13.43
CA SER A 201 -21.21 -1.28 -13.02
C SER A 201 -22.70 -1.52 -13.16
N LYS A 202 -23.04 -2.70 -13.63
CA LYS A 202 -24.40 -3.19 -13.73
C LYS A 202 -24.47 -4.57 -13.11
N LYS A 203 -25.51 -4.82 -12.33
CA LYS A 203 -25.75 -6.14 -11.75
C LYS A 203 -26.07 -7.13 -12.87
N ASP A 204 -25.27 -8.16 -12.97
CA ASP A 204 -25.57 -9.30 -13.85
C ASP A 204 -26.49 -10.27 -13.12
N THR A 205 -27.72 -10.39 -13.61
CA THR A 205 -28.71 -11.31 -13.05
C THR A 205 -28.70 -12.67 -13.71
N SER A 206 -27.87 -12.89 -14.73
CA SER A 206 -27.72 -14.17 -15.42
C SER A 206 -26.80 -15.15 -14.67
N ILE A 207 -26.00 -14.64 -13.74
CA ILE A 207 -25.05 -15.42 -12.94
C ILE A 207 -25.54 -15.47 -11.48
N GLU A 208 -25.51 -16.66 -10.90
CA GLU A 208 -25.82 -16.81 -9.48
C GLU A 208 -24.83 -16.01 -8.61
N GLY A 209 -25.35 -15.28 -7.65
CA GLY A 209 -24.55 -14.47 -6.75
C GLY A 209 -23.86 -15.31 -5.66
N LYS A 210 -22.97 -14.68 -4.92
CA LYS A 210 -22.35 -15.32 -3.73
C LYS A 210 -23.38 -15.48 -2.62
N ILE A 211 -23.43 -16.68 -2.03
CA ILE A 211 -24.24 -16.97 -0.87
C ILE A 211 -23.40 -16.68 0.39
N TYR A 212 -23.90 -15.81 1.25
CA TYR A 212 -23.31 -15.51 2.55
C TYR A 212 -24.06 -16.25 3.64
N MET A 213 -23.37 -17.15 4.34
CA MET A 213 -23.93 -17.91 5.45
C MET A 213 -23.36 -17.41 6.78
N GLY A 214 -24.20 -16.89 7.64
CA GLY A 214 -23.83 -16.55 9.02
C GLY A 214 -23.91 -17.77 9.92
N LEU A 215 -22.84 -18.06 10.66
CA LEU A 215 -22.81 -19.15 11.64
C LEU A 215 -22.79 -18.54 13.04
N PHE A 216 -23.76 -18.96 13.87
CA PHE A 216 -23.79 -18.64 15.28
C PHE A 216 -23.57 -19.92 16.09
N THR A 217 -22.51 -19.96 16.90
CA THR A 217 -22.10 -21.13 17.66
C THR A 217 -22.07 -20.81 19.15
N PRO A 218 -23.21 -20.94 19.87
CA PRO A 218 -23.24 -20.69 21.29
C PRO A 218 -22.32 -21.67 22.04
N GLY A 219 -21.54 -21.16 22.98
CA GLY A 219 -20.63 -21.96 23.80
C GLY A 219 -19.24 -22.20 23.21
N PHE A 220 -18.95 -21.71 21.99
CA PHE A 220 -17.61 -21.77 21.38
C PHE A 220 -17.02 -20.38 21.22
N THR A 221 -15.70 -20.30 21.32
CA THR A 221 -14.98 -19.07 20.95
C THR A 221 -14.96 -18.90 19.43
N THR A 222 -14.79 -17.66 18.96
CA THR A 222 -14.66 -17.39 17.52
C THR A 222 -13.57 -18.25 16.87
N GLN A 223 -12.43 -18.40 17.55
CA GLN A 223 -11.31 -19.20 17.04
C GLN A 223 -11.66 -20.68 16.93
N GLN A 224 -12.33 -21.25 17.93
CA GLN A 224 -12.79 -22.65 17.87
C GLN A 224 -13.81 -22.85 16.76
N THR A 225 -14.75 -21.93 16.61
CA THR A 225 -15.74 -21.95 15.53
C THR A 225 -15.06 -21.93 14.15
N GLN A 226 -14.10 -21.04 13.95
CA GLN A 226 -13.34 -20.97 12.69
C GLN A 226 -12.57 -22.26 12.42
N THR A 227 -11.87 -22.80 13.43
CA THR A 227 -11.13 -24.05 13.29
C THR A 227 -12.05 -25.20 12.90
N ASN A 228 -13.19 -25.33 13.57
CA ASN A 228 -14.16 -26.39 13.27
C ASN A 228 -14.77 -26.21 11.87
N LEU A 229 -15.08 -24.97 11.48
CA LEU A 229 -15.62 -24.67 10.17
C LEU A 229 -14.61 -25.05 9.06
N TYR A 230 -13.35 -24.61 9.19
CA TYR A 230 -12.32 -24.94 8.21
C TYR A 230 -12.06 -26.44 8.13
N SER A 231 -12.03 -27.14 9.27
CA SER A 231 -11.88 -28.59 9.28
C SER A 231 -13.04 -29.28 8.56
N ALA A 232 -14.28 -28.87 8.84
CA ALA A 232 -15.47 -29.46 8.23
C ALA A 232 -15.52 -29.16 6.71
N THR A 233 -15.21 -27.94 6.29
CA THR A 233 -15.19 -27.57 4.87
C THR A 233 -14.08 -28.30 4.12
N THR A 234 -12.89 -28.42 4.70
CA THR A 234 -11.77 -29.15 4.10
C THR A 234 -12.10 -30.65 3.96
N GLN A 235 -12.73 -31.23 4.97
CA GLN A 235 -13.17 -32.60 4.92
C GLN A 235 -14.24 -32.82 3.86
N ALA A 236 -15.17 -31.87 3.71
CA ALA A 236 -16.22 -31.92 2.70
C ALA A 236 -15.70 -31.88 1.26
N MET A 237 -14.48 -31.39 1.02
CA MET A 237 -13.86 -31.37 -0.32
C MET A 237 -13.80 -32.76 -0.95
N SER A 238 -13.66 -33.81 -0.16
CA SER A 238 -13.66 -35.18 -0.66
C SER A 238 -15.00 -35.64 -1.25
N LEU A 239 -16.08 -34.90 -0.97
CA LEU A 239 -17.40 -35.18 -1.50
C LEU A 239 -17.62 -34.62 -2.92
N PHE A 240 -16.73 -33.72 -3.36
CA PHE A 240 -16.79 -33.16 -4.72
C PHE A 240 -16.00 -34.05 -5.67
N GLU A 241 -16.65 -34.52 -6.71
CA GLU A 241 -16.03 -35.40 -7.73
C GLU A 241 -15.19 -34.59 -8.73
N ASP A 242 -15.58 -33.35 -9.00
CA ASP A 242 -14.95 -32.46 -9.98
C ASP A 242 -13.85 -31.61 -9.35
N SER A 243 -12.67 -31.57 -10.00
CA SER A 243 -11.53 -30.78 -9.54
C SER A 243 -11.80 -29.26 -9.58
N GLU A 244 -12.59 -28.79 -10.56
CA GLU A 244 -12.96 -27.38 -10.67
C GLU A 244 -13.87 -26.95 -9.51
N SER A 245 -14.73 -27.84 -9.04
CA SER A 245 -15.59 -27.59 -7.89
C SER A 245 -14.81 -27.49 -6.55
N LYS A 246 -13.56 -27.94 -6.54
CA LYS A 246 -12.67 -27.88 -5.34
C LYS A 246 -11.89 -26.56 -5.26
N ASP A 247 -11.67 -25.87 -6.37
CA ASP A 247 -10.89 -24.64 -6.42
C ASP A 247 -11.37 -23.55 -5.46
N PRO A 248 -12.68 -23.30 -5.27
CA PRO A 248 -13.15 -22.29 -4.31
C PRO A 248 -12.79 -22.57 -2.85
N TRP A 249 -12.41 -23.81 -2.52
CA TRP A 249 -12.04 -24.19 -1.15
C TRP A 249 -10.56 -23.99 -0.85
N ILE A 250 -9.75 -23.79 -1.87
CA ILE A 250 -8.35 -23.43 -1.72
C ILE A 250 -8.30 -21.94 -1.40
N THR A 251 -8.49 -21.62 -0.13
CA THR A 251 -8.37 -20.25 0.33
C THR A 251 -6.94 -19.94 0.69
N ASN A 252 -6.50 -18.75 0.30
CA ASN A 252 -5.24 -18.14 0.70
C ASN A 252 -5.23 -17.82 2.21
#